data_4188d67ec305c9bab25de9420c80e007
#
_entry.id   4188d67ec305c9bab25de9420c80e007
#
_cell.length_a   1.000
_cell.length_b   1.000
_cell.length_c   1.000
_cell.angle_alpha   90.00
_cell.angle_beta   90.00
_cell.angle_gamma   90.00
#
_symmetry.space_group_name_H-M   'P 1'
#
loop_
_entity.id
_entity.type
_entity.pdbx_description
1 polymer ?
#
loop_
_entity_poly.entity_id
_entity_poly.type
_entity_poly.pdbx_seq_one_letter_code
_entity_poly.pdbx_strand_id
1 'polypeptide(L)'
;AEVLNRQLDRYEDALSTLQMRDDGIYRSIFGMSEIPSDVRNAGFGGVNRYSHYSSGLLKNTAVRLDILTKKTYIQSKSFDEIAHLSKRAGDMASCIPAISPVTTDRRIYRLSSSFGYRADPFSGRTKRHTGVDFALKPGNPIYATGDGVVESVKFELFGYGNQVLINHGFGYKTRYAHLKTVGVAEGMKIKRGECICIMKYSTKTGT
;
A
#
# COMPACT_ATOMS: atom_id res chain seq x y z
N ALA A 1 8.93 14.34 47.76
CA ALA A 1 9.97 14.15 46.73
C ALA A 1 10.17 12.66 46.36
N GLU A 2 10.32 11.76 47.34
CA GLU A 2 10.50 10.32 47.05
C GLU A 2 9.31 9.67 46.36
N VAL A 3 8.10 10.03 46.77
CA VAL A 3 6.87 9.54 46.14
C VAL A 3 6.80 9.96 44.66
N LEU A 4 7.19 11.23 44.39
CA LEU A 4 7.20 11.77 43.04
C LEU A 4 8.27 11.07 42.15
N ASN A 5 9.44 10.79 42.67
CA ASN A 5 10.47 10.05 41.96
C ASN A 5 10.05 8.62 41.64
N ARG A 6 9.41 7.91 42.57
CA ARG A 6 8.84 6.57 42.30
C ARG A 6 7.75 6.60 41.22
N GLN A 7 6.97 7.66 41.14
CA GLN A 7 6.01 7.83 40.05
C GLN A 7 6.69 8.04 38.69
N LEU A 8 7.74 8.87 38.67
CA LEU A 8 8.55 9.10 37.45
C LEU A 8 9.21 7.80 36.98
N ASP A 9 9.77 6.98 37.89
CA ASP A 9 10.33 5.68 37.52
C ASP A 9 9.29 4.80 36.79
N ARG A 10 8.05 4.73 37.30
CA ARG A 10 6.96 3.98 36.65
C ARG A 10 6.58 4.50 35.27
N TYR A 11 6.59 5.83 35.08
CA TYR A 11 6.31 6.42 33.78
C TYR A 11 7.45 6.19 32.78
N GLU A 12 8.70 6.24 33.23
CA GLU A 12 9.87 5.93 32.41
C GLU A 12 9.85 4.46 31.96
N ASP A 13 9.53 3.51 32.85
CA ASP A 13 9.37 2.08 32.52
C ASP A 13 8.22 1.83 31.55
N ALA A 14 7.08 2.47 31.77
CA ALA A 14 5.93 2.36 30.88
C ALA A 14 6.26 2.89 29.48
N LEU A 15 6.91 4.04 29.40
CA LEU A 15 7.33 4.63 28.13
C LEU A 15 8.37 3.78 27.42
N SER A 16 9.35 3.22 28.15
CA SER A 16 10.34 2.29 27.61
C SER A 16 9.68 1.06 27.00
N THR A 17 8.68 0.52 27.68
CA THR A 17 7.87 -0.62 27.16
C THR A 17 7.13 -0.24 25.87
N LEU A 18 6.55 0.96 25.81
CA LEU A 18 5.90 1.46 24.60
C LEU A 18 6.89 1.63 23.45
N GLN A 19 8.09 2.13 23.71
CA GLN A 19 9.16 2.28 22.72
C GLN A 19 9.62 0.94 22.14
N MET A 20 9.80 -0.07 23.00
CA MET A 20 10.15 -1.42 22.55
C MET A 20 9.05 -2.05 21.67
N ARG A 21 7.78 -1.85 22.01
CA ARG A 21 6.66 -2.32 21.17
C ARG A 21 6.57 -1.55 19.86
N ASP A 22 6.84 -0.25 19.89
CA ASP A 22 6.85 0.59 18.69
C ASP A 22 7.88 0.07 17.67
N ASP A 23 9.12 -0.09 18.08
CA ASP A 23 10.21 -0.54 17.23
C ASP A 23 10.05 -2.01 16.82
N GLY A 24 9.79 -2.90 17.78
CA GLY A 24 9.77 -4.34 17.56
C GLY A 24 8.50 -4.87 16.87
N ILE A 25 7.39 -4.19 16.98
CA ILE A 25 6.10 -4.66 16.45
C ILE A 25 5.56 -3.67 15.41
N TYR A 26 5.19 -2.46 15.84
CA TYR A 26 4.41 -1.58 14.98
C TYR A 26 5.21 -1.07 13.78
N ARG A 27 6.40 -0.59 13.99
CA ARG A 27 7.28 -0.11 12.90
C ARG A 27 7.69 -1.27 11.98
N SER A 28 7.97 -2.44 12.55
CA SER A 28 8.32 -3.65 11.78
C SER A 28 7.20 -4.10 10.84
N ILE A 29 5.93 -4.09 11.29
CA ILE A 29 4.77 -4.46 10.44
C ILE A 29 4.70 -3.59 9.17
N PHE A 30 5.04 -2.31 9.26
CA PHE A 30 4.99 -1.37 8.14
C PHE A 30 6.34 -1.20 7.42
N GLY A 31 7.34 -2.03 7.73
CA GLY A 31 8.67 -1.95 7.12
C GLY A 31 9.41 -0.65 7.44
N MET A 32 9.08 0.01 8.55
CA MET A 32 9.74 1.22 9.01
C MET A 32 10.99 0.87 9.80
N SER A 33 12.03 1.71 9.69
CA SER A 33 13.21 1.60 10.53
C SER A 33 12.91 1.99 11.97
N GLU A 34 13.65 1.41 12.92
CA GLU A 34 13.63 1.81 14.32
C GLU A 34 14.01 3.29 14.45
N ILE A 35 13.47 3.97 15.46
CA ILE A 35 13.86 5.35 15.73
C ILE A 35 15.25 5.32 16.40
N PRO A 36 16.27 6.00 15.84
CA PRO A 36 17.60 5.99 16.38
C PRO A 36 17.64 6.40 17.86
N SER A 37 18.49 5.72 18.64
CA SER A 37 18.58 5.93 20.08
C SER A 37 19.03 7.34 20.47
N ASP A 38 19.84 7.98 19.63
CA ASP A 38 20.25 9.38 19.78
C ASP A 38 19.07 10.34 19.62
N VAL A 39 18.12 10.05 18.72
CA VAL A 39 16.88 10.82 18.57
C VAL A 39 15.99 10.62 19.80
N ARG A 40 15.78 9.36 20.23
CA ARG A 40 14.95 9.06 21.41
C ARG A 40 15.50 9.62 22.71
N ASN A 41 16.83 9.65 22.86
CA ASN A 41 17.51 10.08 24.08
C ASN A 41 18.15 11.47 23.97
N ALA A 42 17.90 12.18 22.85
CA ALA A 42 18.48 13.52 22.67
C ALA A 42 18.16 14.44 23.87
N GLY A 43 19.17 14.81 24.60
CA GLY A 43 19.07 15.74 25.71
C GLY A 43 18.73 17.18 25.26
N PHE A 44 18.49 18.04 26.22
CA PHE A 44 18.40 19.49 25.97
C PHE A 44 19.81 20.06 25.89
N GLY A 45 20.27 20.39 24.67
CA GLY A 45 21.62 20.92 24.49
C GLY A 45 21.86 22.26 25.25
N GLY A 46 22.98 22.35 25.94
CA GLY A 46 23.78 23.55 26.22
C GLY A 46 23.22 24.66 27.08
N VAL A 47 21.96 24.69 27.49
CA VAL A 47 21.44 25.78 28.35
C VAL A 47 21.12 25.26 29.73
N ASN A 48 21.69 25.89 30.78
CA ASN A 48 21.41 25.55 32.17
C ASN A 48 20.04 26.12 32.61
N ARG A 49 18.96 25.51 32.10
CA ARG A 49 17.56 25.89 32.36
C ARG A 49 17.16 25.74 33.84
N TYR A 50 17.93 24.98 34.59
CA TYR A 50 17.60 24.55 35.96
C TYR A 50 18.43 25.23 37.03
N SER A 51 19.14 26.31 36.68
CA SER A 51 19.99 27.06 37.62
C SER A 51 19.23 27.76 38.75
N HIS A 52 17.92 28.01 38.54
CA HIS A 52 17.05 28.67 39.51
C HIS A 52 16.53 27.73 40.62
N TYR A 53 16.69 26.39 40.47
CA TYR A 53 16.34 25.47 41.54
C TYR A 53 17.43 25.40 42.60
N SER A 54 17.07 25.78 43.85
CA SER A 54 17.96 25.76 45.00
C SER A 54 18.27 24.36 45.53
N SER A 55 17.38 23.39 45.29
CA SER A 55 17.51 21.99 45.70
C SER A 55 17.95 21.09 44.56
N GLY A 56 19.03 20.33 44.77
CA GLY A 56 19.50 19.33 43.78
C GLY A 56 18.44 18.28 43.45
N LEU A 57 17.60 17.93 44.40
CA LEU A 57 16.51 16.99 44.20
C LEU A 57 15.45 17.54 43.25
N LEU A 58 15.02 18.79 43.44
CA LEU A 58 14.04 19.45 42.54
C LEU A 58 14.62 19.62 41.14
N LYS A 59 15.90 19.99 41.05
CA LYS A 59 16.61 20.10 39.76
C LYS A 59 16.57 18.77 39.00
N ASN A 60 16.93 17.65 39.63
CA ASN A 60 16.93 16.33 39.02
C ASN A 60 15.52 15.90 38.59
N THR A 61 14.51 16.16 39.42
CA THR A 61 13.11 15.83 39.09
C THR A 61 12.65 16.65 37.89
N ALA A 62 12.97 17.94 37.80
CA ALA A 62 12.63 18.78 36.67
C ALA A 62 13.31 18.30 35.36
N VAL A 63 14.58 17.96 35.41
CA VAL A 63 15.32 17.41 34.27
C VAL A 63 14.68 16.10 33.77
N ARG A 64 14.37 15.19 34.69
CA ARG A 64 13.72 13.91 34.34
C ARG A 64 12.36 14.12 33.70
N LEU A 65 11.55 15.04 34.21
CA LEU A 65 10.23 15.37 33.68
C LEU A 65 10.34 15.93 32.27
N ASP A 66 11.28 16.81 32.00
CA ASP A 66 11.50 17.39 30.67
C ASP A 66 11.96 16.32 29.66
N ILE A 67 12.85 15.40 30.07
CA ILE A 67 13.30 14.27 29.27
C ILE A 67 12.11 13.36 28.96
N LEU A 68 11.30 13.03 29.97
CA LEU A 68 10.11 12.19 29.80
C LEU A 68 9.10 12.83 28.85
N THR A 69 8.86 14.14 28.98
CA THR A 69 7.98 14.91 28.10
C THR A 69 8.46 14.84 26.66
N LYS A 70 9.78 15.02 26.43
CA LYS A 70 10.35 14.91 25.08
C LYS A 70 10.21 13.51 24.49
N LYS A 71 10.55 12.48 25.28
CA LYS A 71 10.39 11.08 24.85
C LYS A 71 8.95 10.75 24.49
N THR A 72 7.99 11.22 25.28
CA THR A 72 6.54 11.06 25.03
C THR A 72 6.13 11.76 23.74
N TYR A 73 6.63 12.96 23.47
CA TYR A 73 6.38 13.66 22.21
C TYR A 73 6.89 12.88 20.99
N ILE A 74 8.13 12.35 21.05
CA ILE A 74 8.70 11.53 19.99
C ILE A 74 7.85 10.28 19.76
N GLN A 75 7.41 9.62 20.85
CA GLN A 75 6.56 8.44 20.77
C GLN A 75 5.20 8.76 20.17
N SER A 76 4.59 9.90 20.51
CA SER A 76 3.33 10.35 19.89
C SER A 76 3.50 10.56 18.38
N LYS A 77 4.59 11.16 17.94
CA LYS A 77 4.90 11.34 16.52
C LYS A 77 5.06 10.00 15.78
N SER A 78 5.71 9.03 16.40
CA SER A 78 5.81 7.69 15.84
C SER A 78 4.43 7.06 15.64
N PHE A 79 3.55 7.18 16.62
CA PHE A 79 2.17 6.67 16.50
C PHE A 79 1.35 7.38 15.42
N ASP A 80 1.54 8.69 15.22
CA ASP A 80 0.91 9.42 14.11
C ASP A 80 1.36 8.86 12.75
N GLU A 81 2.66 8.57 12.59
CA GLU A 81 3.20 7.95 11.37
C GLU A 81 2.61 6.56 11.13
N ILE A 82 2.57 5.71 12.17
CA ILE A 82 2.00 4.37 12.10
C ILE A 82 0.50 4.42 11.75
N ALA A 83 -0.26 5.32 12.38
CA ALA A 83 -1.68 5.51 12.09
C ALA A 83 -1.91 5.92 10.63
N HIS A 84 -1.07 6.81 10.10
CA HIS A 84 -1.13 7.21 8.69
C HIS A 84 -0.85 6.04 7.75
N LEU A 85 0.18 5.24 8.02
CA LEU A 85 0.53 4.06 7.22
C LEU A 85 -0.52 2.96 7.34
N SER A 86 -1.09 2.73 8.52
CA SER A 86 -2.16 1.77 8.75
C SER A 86 -3.40 2.09 7.90
N LYS A 87 -3.78 3.35 7.85
CA LYS A 87 -4.87 3.80 6.98
C LYS A 87 -4.57 3.54 5.51
N ARG A 88 -3.36 3.86 5.05
CA ARG A 88 -2.92 3.60 3.67
C ARG A 88 -2.83 2.12 3.34
N ALA A 89 -2.46 1.27 4.30
CA ALA A 89 -2.42 -0.18 4.10
C ALA A 89 -3.81 -0.77 3.83
N GLY A 90 -4.84 -0.26 4.48
CA GLY A 90 -6.24 -0.60 4.19
C GLY A 90 -6.64 -0.24 2.77
N ASP A 91 -6.33 0.98 2.33
CA ASP A 91 -6.57 1.44 0.97
C ASP A 91 -5.78 0.59 -0.05
N MET A 92 -4.51 0.31 0.24
CA MET A 92 -3.65 -0.53 -0.61
C MET A 92 -4.25 -1.92 -0.80
N ALA A 93 -4.76 -2.56 0.25
CA ALA A 93 -5.35 -3.91 0.17
C ALA A 93 -6.54 -3.99 -0.81
N SER A 94 -7.32 -2.92 -0.95
CA SER A 94 -8.41 -2.84 -1.93
C SER A 94 -7.90 -2.55 -3.36
N CYS A 95 -6.78 -1.85 -3.48
CA CYS A 95 -6.19 -1.45 -4.75
C CYS A 95 -5.34 -2.54 -5.42
N ILE A 96 -4.75 -3.47 -4.65
CA ILE A 96 -3.98 -4.59 -5.22
C ILE A 96 -4.87 -5.42 -6.15
N PRO A 97 -4.47 -5.65 -7.43
CA PRO A 97 -5.20 -6.51 -8.36
C PRO A 97 -5.15 -7.98 -7.89
N ALA A 98 -6.18 -8.42 -7.17
CA ALA A 98 -6.17 -9.70 -6.46
C ALA A 98 -7.27 -10.68 -6.91
N ILE A 99 -8.21 -10.25 -7.77
CA ILE A 99 -9.28 -11.11 -8.28
C ILE A 99 -9.12 -11.38 -9.78
N SER A 100 -9.77 -12.44 -10.26
CA SER A 100 -9.84 -12.71 -11.69
C SER A 100 -10.64 -11.61 -12.41
N PRO A 101 -10.18 -11.13 -13.60
CA PRO A 101 -10.94 -10.19 -14.40
C PRO A 101 -12.16 -10.82 -15.07
N VAL A 102 -12.29 -12.13 -14.98
CA VAL A 102 -13.37 -12.91 -15.59
C VAL A 102 -14.08 -13.74 -14.52
N THR A 103 -15.28 -14.26 -14.84
CA THR A 103 -15.99 -15.17 -13.94
C THR A 103 -15.08 -16.28 -13.42
N THR A 104 -15.35 -16.78 -12.21
CA THR A 104 -14.63 -17.92 -11.63
C THR A 104 -15.12 -19.28 -12.15
N ASP A 105 -16.20 -19.31 -12.91
CA ASP A 105 -16.73 -20.54 -13.52
C ASP A 105 -15.87 -21.00 -14.69
N ARG A 106 -15.04 -22.02 -14.46
CA ARG A 106 -14.14 -22.61 -15.46
C ARG A 106 -14.83 -23.22 -16.68
N ARG A 107 -16.16 -23.39 -16.64
CA ARG A 107 -16.96 -23.83 -17.81
C ARG A 107 -17.16 -22.69 -18.81
N ILE A 108 -17.01 -21.45 -18.37
CA ILE A 108 -17.26 -20.24 -19.18
C ILE A 108 -15.97 -19.70 -19.80
N TYR A 109 -14.83 -19.91 -19.17
CA TYR A 109 -13.55 -19.43 -19.65
C TYR A 109 -12.45 -20.50 -19.65
N ARG A 110 -11.45 -20.29 -20.48
CA ARG A 110 -10.20 -21.06 -20.49
C ARG A 110 -9.03 -20.10 -20.51
N LEU A 111 -8.01 -20.39 -19.68
CA LEU A 111 -6.71 -19.73 -19.79
C LEU A 111 -6.07 -20.22 -21.09
N SER A 112 -5.97 -19.35 -22.10
CA SER A 112 -5.45 -19.71 -23.41
C SER A 112 -3.95 -19.47 -23.51
N SER A 113 -3.39 -18.51 -22.76
CA SER A 113 -1.97 -18.24 -22.71
C SER A 113 -1.55 -17.61 -21.38
N SER A 114 -0.44 -18.08 -20.84
CA SER A 114 0.17 -17.55 -19.62
C SER A 114 1.20 -16.46 -19.92
N PHE A 115 1.57 -15.72 -18.87
CA PHE A 115 2.70 -14.78 -18.89
C PHE A 115 4.04 -15.50 -19.08
N GLY A 116 4.97 -14.90 -19.79
CA GLY A 116 6.32 -15.39 -19.95
C GLY A 116 6.76 -15.66 -21.40
N TYR A 117 7.86 -16.36 -21.58
CA TYR A 117 8.37 -16.73 -22.90
C TYR A 117 7.59 -17.94 -23.45
N ARG A 118 7.09 -17.81 -24.69
CA ARG A 118 6.39 -18.87 -25.39
C ARG A 118 6.67 -18.82 -26.91
N ALA A 119 6.47 -19.92 -27.58
CA ALA A 119 6.47 -19.94 -29.03
C ALA A 119 5.27 -19.11 -29.55
N ASP A 120 5.57 -18.17 -30.43
CA ASP A 120 4.53 -17.39 -31.13
C ASP A 120 3.77 -18.32 -32.07
N PRO A 121 2.44 -18.38 -31.97
CA PRO A 121 1.63 -19.34 -32.77
C PRO A 121 1.69 -19.08 -34.29
N PHE A 122 2.13 -17.91 -34.72
CA PHE A 122 2.22 -17.56 -36.15
C PHE A 122 3.64 -17.71 -36.71
N SER A 123 4.64 -17.25 -35.96
CA SER A 123 6.03 -17.24 -36.43
C SER A 123 6.87 -18.41 -35.92
N GLY A 124 6.38 -19.17 -34.93
CA GLY A 124 7.12 -20.23 -34.24
C GLY A 124 8.32 -19.72 -33.41
N ARG A 125 8.61 -18.42 -33.44
CA ARG A 125 9.73 -17.83 -32.70
C ARG A 125 9.36 -17.64 -31.24
N THR A 126 10.33 -17.78 -30.35
CA THR A 126 10.16 -17.48 -28.93
C THR A 126 9.89 -15.99 -28.74
N LYS A 127 8.72 -15.64 -28.22
CA LYS A 127 8.30 -14.27 -27.92
C LYS A 127 7.89 -14.16 -26.46
N ARG A 128 8.21 -13.05 -25.82
CA ARG A 128 7.77 -12.78 -24.46
C ARG A 128 6.32 -12.30 -24.50
N HIS A 129 5.43 -13.02 -23.81
CA HIS A 129 4.07 -12.60 -23.56
C HIS A 129 4.02 -11.80 -22.25
N THR A 130 3.56 -10.56 -22.32
CA THR A 130 3.57 -9.60 -21.19
C THR A 130 2.24 -9.55 -20.44
N GLY A 131 1.35 -10.48 -20.73
CA GLY A 131 0.02 -10.57 -20.14
C GLY A 131 -0.44 -12.02 -19.94
N VAL A 132 -1.71 -12.16 -19.64
CA VAL A 132 -2.42 -13.44 -19.50
C VAL A 132 -3.67 -13.39 -20.37
N ASP A 133 -3.84 -14.39 -21.24
CA ASP A 133 -4.98 -14.43 -22.16
C ASP A 133 -6.09 -15.33 -21.64
N PHE A 134 -7.27 -14.76 -21.49
CA PHE A 134 -8.49 -15.48 -21.15
C PHE A 134 -9.36 -15.65 -22.39
N ALA A 135 -9.58 -16.89 -22.81
CA ALA A 135 -10.52 -17.21 -23.87
C ALA A 135 -11.94 -17.37 -23.27
N LEU A 136 -12.84 -16.46 -23.61
CA LEU A 136 -14.23 -16.44 -23.19
C LEU A 136 -15.16 -16.43 -24.40
N LYS A 137 -16.42 -16.86 -24.17
CA LYS A 137 -17.48 -16.62 -25.15
C LYS A 137 -17.74 -15.11 -25.24
N PRO A 138 -18.00 -14.59 -26.44
CA PRO A 138 -18.35 -13.18 -26.63
C PRO A 138 -19.57 -12.77 -25.81
N GLY A 139 -19.60 -11.56 -25.34
CA GLY A 139 -20.68 -11.02 -24.50
C GLY A 139 -20.48 -11.19 -23.00
N ASN A 140 -19.45 -11.92 -22.57
CA ASN A 140 -19.15 -12.06 -21.14
C ASN A 140 -18.57 -10.75 -20.57
N PRO A 141 -18.95 -10.39 -19.32
CA PRO A 141 -18.43 -9.22 -18.64
C PRO A 141 -16.98 -9.40 -18.22
N ILE A 142 -16.24 -8.29 -18.19
CA ILE A 142 -14.89 -8.17 -17.67
C ILE A 142 -14.92 -7.24 -16.47
N TYR A 143 -14.28 -7.64 -15.39
CA TYR A 143 -14.31 -6.99 -14.09
C TYR A 143 -12.96 -6.38 -13.74
N ALA A 144 -12.99 -5.27 -13.03
CA ALA A 144 -11.79 -4.66 -12.45
C ALA A 144 -11.19 -5.55 -11.37
N THR A 145 -9.90 -5.78 -11.44
CA THR A 145 -9.18 -6.70 -10.53
C THR A 145 -8.84 -6.07 -9.18
N GLY A 146 -8.91 -4.75 -9.06
CA GLY A 146 -8.68 -3.95 -7.86
C GLY A 146 -9.39 -2.61 -7.95
N ASP A 147 -9.51 -1.90 -6.82
CA ASP A 147 -9.98 -0.51 -6.79
C ASP A 147 -8.99 0.38 -7.58
N GLY A 148 -9.47 1.41 -8.26
CA GLY A 148 -8.60 2.32 -8.99
C GLY A 148 -9.34 3.42 -9.73
N VAL A 149 -8.60 4.10 -10.62
CA VAL A 149 -9.12 5.14 -11.51
C VAL A 149 -8.77 4.76 -12.94
N VAL A 150 -9.72 4.89 -13.85
CA VAL A 150 -9.47 4.69 -15.29
C VAL A 150 -8.48 5.75 -15.77
N GLU A 151 -7.27 5.33 -16.10
CA GLU A 151 -6.19 6.21 -16.57
C GLU A 151 -6.34 6.55 -18.05
N SER A 152 -6.76 5.58 -18.86
CA SER A 152 -7.03 5.80 -20.28
C SER A 152 -7.98 4.77 -20.88
N VAL A 153 -8.72 5.20 -21.89
CA VAL A 153 -9.53 4.35 -22.75
C VAL A 153 -9.09 4.58 -24.20
N LYS A 154 -8.67 3.53 -24.90
CA LYS A 154 -8.21 3.64 -26.29
C LYS A 154 -8.98 2.69 -27.20
N PHE A 155 -9.22 3.16 -28.41
CA PHE A 155 -9.89 2.41 -29.48
C PHE A 155 -8.92 2.34 -30.68
N GLU A 156 -8.28 1.19 -30.85
CA GLU A 156 -7.26 0.95 -31.88
C GLU A 156 -7.73 -0.18 -32.80
N LEU A 157 -7.45 -0.04 -34.09
CA LEU A 157 -7.77 -1.11 -35.06
C LEU A 157 -6.76 -2.27 -35.01
N PHE A 158 -5.53 -1.97 -34.62
CA PHE A 158 -4.41 -2.90 -34.53
C PHE A 158 -3.86 -2.95 -33.10
N GLY A 159 -3.00 -3.92 -32.81
CA GLY A 159 -2.37 -4.08 -31.52
C GLY A 159 -3.34 -4.55 -30.44
N TYR A 160 -3.51 -3.79 -29.38
CA TYR A 160 -4.37 -4.14 -28.25
C TYR A 160 -5.87 -3.94 -28.50
N GLY A 161 -6.26 -3.36 -29.66
CA GLY A 161 -7.64 -3.07 -29.96
C GLY A 161 -8.28 -2.08 -29.00
N ASN A 162 -9.57 -2.29 -28.68
CA ASN A 162 -10.21 -1.50 -27.62
C ASN A 162 -9.62 -1.92 -26.27
N GLN A 163 -9.13 -0.95 -25.52
CA GLN A 163 -8.44 -1.22 -24.26
C GLN A 163 -8.78 -0.20 -23.17
N VAL A 164 -8.72 -0.66 -21.95
CA VAL A 164 -8.85 0.14 -20.74
C VAL A 164 -7.61 -0.06 -19.90
N LEU A 165 -7.00 1.04 -19.44
CA LEU A 165 -5.92 1.05 -18.45
C LEU A 165 -6.45 1.61 -17.14
N ILE A 166 -6.33 0.85 -16.06
CA ILE A 166 -6.70 1.26 -14.71
C ILE A 166 -5.45 1.46 -13.88
N ASN A 167 -5.34 2.62 -13.25
CA ASN A 167 -4.32 2.93 -12.25
C ASN A 167 -4.90 2.68 -10.86
N HIS A 168 -4.35 1.72 -10.17
CA HIS A 168 -4.76 1.30 -8.84
C HIS A 168 -4.05 2.08 -7.71
N GLY A 169 -3.13 2.97 -8.06
CA GLY A 169 -2.21 3.55 -7.09
C GLY A 169 -1.15 2.57 -6.62
N PHE A 170 -0.32 2.95 -5.66
CA PHE A 170 0.74 2.11 -5.07
C PHE A 170 1.66 1.41 -6.09
N GLY A 171 1.79 1.95 -7.31
CA GLY A 171 2.60 1.37 -8.38
C GLY A 171 1.90 0.30 -9.23
N TYR A 172 0.66 -0.07 -8.92
CA TYR A 172 -0.09 -1.08 -9.68
C TYR A 172 -0.92 -0.46 -10.81
N LYS A 173 -0.82 -1.04 -12.00
CA LYS A 173 -1.68 -0.73 -13.15
C LYS A 173 -2.12 -2.03 -13.83
N THR A 174 -3.36 -2.08 -14.30
CA THR A 174 -3.87 -3.21 -15.10
C THR A 174 -4.38 -2.73 -16.44
N ARG A 175 -4.10 -3.52 -17.48
CA ARG A 175 -4.59 -3.29 -18.83
C ARG A 175 -5.55 -4.40 -19.23
N TYR A 176 -6.70 -4.02 -19.74
CA TYR A 176 -7.71 -4.89 -20.31
C TYR A 176 -7.80 -4.59 -21.79
N ALA A 177 -7.49 -5.56 -22.63
CA ALA A 177 -7.36 -5.39 -24.07
C ALA A 177 -8.33 -6.29 -24.85
N HIS A 178 -8.44 -6.07 -26.17
CA HIS A 178 -9.32 -6.81 -27.09
C HIS A 178 -10.79 -6.79 -26.69
N LEU A 179 -11.26 -5.66 -26.17
CA LEU A 179 -12.62 -5.46 -25.69
C LEU A 179 -13.60 -5.21 -26.85
N LYS A 180 -14.86 -5.64 -26.69
CA LYS A 180 -15.93 -5.32 -27.65
C LYS A 180 -16.52 -3.95 -27.39
N THR A 181 -16.97 -3.74 -26.15
CA THR A 181 -17.53 -2.47 -25.70
C THR A 181 -16.87 -2.09 -24.39
N VAL A 182 -16.65 -0.81 -24.22
CA VAL A 182 -16.10 -0.23 -22.99
C VAL A 182 -17.24 0.50 -22.29
N GLY A 183 -17.49 0.15 -21.03
CA GLY A 183 -18.55 0.74 -20.21
C GLY A 183 -18.06 1.84 -19.27
N VAL A 184 -16.79 2.19 -19.35
CA VAL A 184 -16.15 3.17 -18.45
C VAL A 184 -15.47 4.27 -19.25
N ALA A 185 -15.25 5.43 -18.62
CA ALA A 185 -14.57 6.58 -19.20
C ALA A 185 -13.34 6.97 -18.38
N GLU A 186 -12.40 7.69 -18.99
CA GLU A 186 -11.22 8.22 -18.31
C GLU A 186 -11.62 9.06 -17.09
N GLY A 187 -10.89 8.92 -16.00
CA GLY A 187 -11.16 9.59 -14.73
C GLY A 187 -12.21 8.92 -13.84
N MET A 188 -12.96 7.91 -14.33
CA MET A 188 -13.91 7.18 -13.48
C MET A 188 -13.20 6.41 -12.37
N LYS A 189 -13.75 6.49 -11.15
CA LYS A 189 -13.35 5.65 -10.03
C LYS A 189 -14.05 4.31 -10.14
N ILE A 190 -13.29 3.24 -10.04
CA ILE A 190 -13.74 1.86 -10.22
C ILE A 190 -13.48 1.08 -8.93
N LYS A 191 -14.42 0.24 -8.56
CA LYS A 191 -14.27 -0.69 -7.44
C LYS A 191 -13.86 -2.08 -7.93
N ARG A 192 -13.12 -2.81 -7.11
CA ARG A 192 -12.79 -4.22 -7.35
C ARG A 192 -14.06 -5.02 -7.62
N GLY A 193 -14.08 -5.81 -8.70
CA GLY A 193 -15.24 -6.58 -9.12
C GLY A 193 -16.31 -5.80 -9.89
N GLU A 194 -16.11 -4.51 -10.14
CA GLU A 194 -17.01 -3.73 -10.98
C GLU A 194 -16.84 -4.10 -12.46
N CYS A 195 -17.94 -4.23 -13.17
CA CYS A 195 -17.95 -4.55 -14.61
C CYS A 195 -17.50 -3.31 -15.40
N ILE A 196 -16.39 -3.44 -16.11
CA ILE A 196 -15.77 -2.34 -16.86
C ILE A 196 -15.99 -2.42 -18.36
N CYS A 197 -16.26 -3.62 -18.88
CA CYS A 197 -16.41 -3.86 -20.32
C CYS A 197 -16.98 -5.24 -20.61
N ILE A 198 -17.24 -5.48 -21.91
CA ILE A 198 -17.73 -6.75 -22.43
C ILE A 198 -16.75 -7.30 -23.47
N MET A 199 -16.48 -8.60 -23.42
CA MET A 199 -15.57 -9.30 -24.34
C MET A 199 -16.02 -9.23 -25.79
N LYS A 200 -15.09 -8.95 -26.72
CA LYS A 200 -15.34 -8.98 -28.17
C LYS A 200 -15.51 -10.41 -28.67
N TYR A 201 -16.24 -10.60 -29.78
CA TYR A 201 -16.17 -11.85 -30.54
C TYR A 201 -14.71 -12.09 -30.96
N SER A 202 -14.16 -13.25 -30.58
CA SER A 202 -12.89 -13.71 -31.15
C SER A 202 -13.13 -14.06 -32.61
N THR A 203 -12.92 -13.07 -33.49
CA THR A 203 -12.52 -13.41 -34.83
C THR A 203 -11.12 -13.94 -34.72
N LYS A 204 -10.81 -15.09 -35.33
CA LYS A 204 -9.47 -15.67 -35.47
C LYS A 204 -8.56 -14.72 -36.26
N THR A 205 -8.22 -13.61 -35.72
CA THR A 205 -7.19 -12.73 -36.22
C THR A 205 -6.15 -12.67 -35.12
N GLY A 206 -5.10 -13.44 -35.34
CA GLY A 206 -3.98 -13.48 -34.45
C GLY A 206 -3.37 -12.11 -34.25
N THR A 207 -2.98 -11.84 -33.07
CA THR A 207 -1.98 -10.87 -32.67
C THR A 207 -0.92 -11.57 -31.84
#